data_4b8425a23ca88184abcc581cc6ed409a
#
_entry.id   4b8425a23ca88184abcc581cc6ed409a
#
_cell.length_a   1.000
_cell.length_b   1.000
_cell.length_c   1.000
_cell.angle_alpha   90.00
_cell.angle_beta   90.00
_cell.angle_gamma   90.00
#
_symmetry.space_group_name_H-M   'P 1'
#
loop_
_entity.id
_entity.type
_entity.pdbx_description
1 polymer ?
#
loop_
_entity_poly.entity_id
_entity_poly.type
_entity_poly.pdbx_seq_one_letter_code
_entity_poly.pdbx_strand_id
1 'polypeptide(L)'
;LYRTELEWMRRMPQARGHKARYREEAFYELQKVAKQRVYDAQVKLDVKASYIGNKIFEADHLCKSFGNLKILDDFSYIFARYEKLGIVGNNGAGKSSFIKLLLNEYQPDNGFFEIGETVRFGYYSQEGITFNESKKVIDSVREIAEHIHFDEKTSYSASQFLNLFLFSAKDQQKLIAKLSGGEKRRLYLATVLM
;
A
#
# COMPACT_ATOMS: atom_id res chain seq x y z
N LEU A 1 18.99 24.48 -5.74
CA LEU A 1 18.50 25.87 -5.85
C LEU A 1 18.52 26.58 -4.50
N TYR A 2 17.76 26.19 -3.48
CA TYR A 2 17.73 26.88 -2.19
C TYR A 2 19.11 26.95 -1.48
N ARG A 3 19.88 25.87 -1.46
CA ARG A 3 21.24 25.86 -0.86
C ARG A 3 22.18 26.83 -1.55
N THR A 4 22.12 26.92 -2.85
CA THR A 4 22.95 27.82 -3.65
C THR A 4 22.60 29.30 -3.37
N GLU A 5 21.31 29.62 -3.27
CA GLU A 5 20.85 30.98 -2.95
C GLU A 5 21.10 31.34 -1.47
N LEU A 6 21.08 30.34 -0.57
CA LEU A 6 21.44 30.53 0.84
C LEU A 6 22.94 30.90 1.00
N GLU A 7 23.83 30.25 0.26
CA GLU A 7 25.25 30.58 0.25
C GLU A 7 25.48 31.99 -0.28
N TRP A 8 24.78 32.34 -1.38
CA TRP A 8 24.86 33.72 -1.91
C TRP A 8 24.33 34.76 -0.90
N MET A 9 23.26 34.48 -0.19
CA MET A 9 22.74 35.36 0.85
C MET A 9 23.70 35.55 2.03
N ARG A 10 24.47 34.53 2.38
CA ARG A 10 25.47 34.57 3.48
C ARG A 10 26.73 35.36 3.12
N ARG A 11 27.05 35.50 1.83
CA ARG A 11 28.22 36.28 1.39
C ARG A 11 27.94 37.77 1.58
N MET A 12 28.93 38.49 2.13
CA MET A 12 28.89 39.97 2.19
C MET A 12 28.96 40.55 0.77
N PRO A 13 28.23 41.64 0.46
CA PRO A 13 28.40 42.37 -0.80
C PRO A 13 29.83 42.91 -0.89
N GLN A 14 30.43 42.85 -2.08
CA GLN A 14 31.77 43.43 -2.29
C GLN A 14 31.65 44.96 -2.32
N ALA A 15 32.53 45.68 -1.57
CA ALA A 15 32.74 47.09 -1.51
C ALA A 15 31.51 47.96 -1.87
N ARG A 16 30.96 48.77 -1.02
CA ARG A 16 29.86 49.75 -1.25
C ARG A 16 28.63 49.26 -2.10
N GLY A 17 28.60 47.97 -2.45
CA GLY A 17 27.51 47.40 -3.25
C GLY A 17 26.36 46.90 -2.36
N HIS A 18 25.13 46.98 -2.86
CA HIS A 18 23.96 46.34 -2.24
C HIS A 18 23.62 45.08 -2.98
N LYS A 19 23.08 44.08 -2.25
CA LYS A 19 22.53 42.88 -2.91
C LYS A 19 21.31 43.27 -3.76
N ALA A 20 21.16 42.63 -4.90
CA ALA A 20 20.04 42.91 -5.79
C ALA A 20 18.72 42.58 -5.09
N ARG A 21 17.88 43.56 -4.87
CA ARG A 21 16.60 43.46 -4.12
C ARG A 21 15.69 42.37 -4.69
N TYR A 22 15.59 42.29 -5.99
CA TYR A 22 14.86 41.24 -6.69
C TYR A 22 15.31 39.84 -6.28
N ARG A 23 16.63 39.59 -6.16
CA ARG A 23 17.18 38.32 -5.80
C ARG A 23 17.00 37.97 -4.31
N GLU A 24 16.97 38.98 -3.47
CA GLU A 24 16.62 38.83 -2.05
C GLU A 24 15.15 38.43 -1.89
N GLU A 25 14.24 39.10 -2.60
CA GLU A 25 12.81 38.76 -2.61
C GLU A 25 12.57 37.33 -3.10
N ALA A 26 13.22 36.94 -4.21
CA ALA A 26 13.16 35.58 -4.73
C ALA A 26 13.71 34.52 -3.74
N PHE A 27 14.76 34.87 -2.98
CA PHE A 27 15.29 33.99 -1.92
C PHE A 27 14.26 33.79 -0.81
N TYR A 28 13.56 34.84 -0.35
CA TYR A 28 12.56 34.69 0.70
C TYR A 28 11.35 33.87 0.25
N GLU A 29 10.95 33.96 -1.00
CA GLU A 29 9.92 33.08 -1.57
C GLU A 29 10.39 31.61 -1.63
N LEU A 30 11.61 31.37 -2.10
CA LEU A 30 12.22 30.02 -2.07
C LEU A 30 12.35 29.48 -0.64
N GLN A 31 12.66 30.34 0.33
CA GLN A 31 12.75 29.96 1.74
C GLN A 31 11.39 29.57 2.32
N LYS A 32 10.30 30.28 1.95
CA LYS A 32 8.94 29.88 2.36
C LYS A 32 8.59 28.51 1.84
N VAL A 33 8.85 28.25 0.55
CA VAL A 33 8.62 26.94 -0.08
C VAL A 33 9.49 25.85 0.56
N ALA A 34 10.78 26.13 0.81
CA ALA A 34 11.70 25.17 1.43
C ALA A 34 11.39 24.90 2.92
N LYS A 35 10.80 25.88 3.62
CA LYS A 35 10.35 25.71 5.01
C LYS A 35 8.94 25.13 5.13
N GLN A 36 8.17 25.08 4.05
CA GLN A 36 7.00 24.25 4.01
C GLN A 36 7.48 22.80 4.24
N ARG A 37 7.41 22.37 5.50
CA ARG A 37 7.63 20.96 5.83
C ARG A 37 6.66 20.19 4.98
N VAL A 38 7.18 19.40 4.05
CA VAL A 38 6.44 18.27 3.54
C VAL A 38 6.13 17.45 4.78
N TYR A 39 4.89 17.50 5.23
CA TYR A 39 4.41 16.60 6.26
C TYR A 39 4.50 15.23 5.61
N ASP A 40 5.57 14.51 5.88
CA ASP A 40 5.64 13.07 5.65
C ASP A 40 4.66 12.44 6.64
N ALA A 41 3.38 12.58 6.33
CA ALA A 41 2.33 11.89 7.03
C ALA A 41 2.53 10.40 6.73
N GLN A 42 3.02 9.65 7.70
CA GLN A 42 3.19 8.22 7.62
C GLN A 42 1.89 7.54 8.01
N VAL A 43 1.48 6.56 7.22
CA VAL A 43 0.39 5.67 7.59
C VAL A 43 0.87 4.82 8.77
N LYS A 44 0.30 5.05 9.95
CA LYS A 44 0.53 4.22 11.14
C LYS A 44 -0.68 3.30 11.30
N LEU A 45 -0.48 2.05 10.99
CA LEU A 45 -1.47 0.99 11.18
C LEU A 45 -1.00 0.14 12.37
N ASP A 46 -1.55 0.40 13.55
CA ASP A 46 -1.45 -0.51 14.69
C ASP A 46 -2.53 -1.59 14.53
N VAL A 47 -2.29 -2.54 13.66
CA VAL A 47 -3.18 -3.70 13.46
C VAL A 47 -2.79 -4.75 14.50
N LYS A 48 -3.59 -4.90 15.53
CA LYS A 48 -3.57 -6.09 16.37
C LYS A 48 -4.32 -7.16 15.60
N ALA A 49 -3.60 -8.18 15.16
CA ALA A 49 -4.22 -9.31 14.46
C ALA A 49 -5.36 -9.89 15.30
N SER A 50 -6.53 -10.03 14.70
CA SER A 50 -7.63 -10.83 15.26
C SER A 50 -7.12 -12.24 15.58
N TYR A 51 -7.82 -12.93 16.47
CA TYR A 51 -7.48 -14.30 16.86
C TYR A 51 -7.37 -15.17 15.60
N ILE A 52 -6.15 -15.56 15.27
CA ILE A 52 -5.86 -16.55 14.23
C ILE A 52 -5.61 -17.86 14.98
N GLY A 53 -6.35 -18.92 14.63
CA GLY A 53 -6.14 -20.28 15.16
C GLY A 53 -4.70 -20.75 14.95
N ASN A 54 -4.33 -21.84 15.60
CA ASN A 54 -2.97 -22.40 15.51
C ASN A 54 -2.61 -22.87 14.08
N LYS A 55 -3.61 -23.26 13.29
CA LYS A 55 -3.44 -23.73 11.91
C LYS A 55 -3.73 -22.56 10.97
N ILE A 56 -2.70 -22.08 10.29
CA ILE A 56 -2.80 -20.93 9.37
C ILE A 56 -2.98 -21.44 7.95
N PHE A 57 -1.98 -22.11 7.44
CA PHE A 57 -1.94 -22.63 6.09
C PHE A 57 -0.91 -23.76 6.03
N GLU A 58 -1.30 -24.88 5.47
CA GLU A 58 -0.46 -26.05 5.30
C GLU A 58 -0.57 -26.55 3.86
N ALA A 59 0.55 -26.67 3.18
CA ALA A 59 0.67 -27.25 1.86
C ALA A 59 1.31 -28.63 2.00
N ASP A 60 0.73 -29.63 1.38
CA ASP A 60 1.23 -30.99 1.42
C ASP A 60 1.33 -31.59 0.02
N HIS A 61 2.58 -31.92 -0.37
CA HIS A 61 2.93 -32.53 -1.65
C HIS A 61 2.30 -31.83 -2.88
N LEU A 62 2.21 -30.50 -2.87
CA LEU A 62 1.60 -29.74 -3.94
C LEU A 62 2.42 -29.83 -5.24
N CYS A 63 1.73 -30.21 -6.30
CA CYS A 63 2.25 -30.18 -7.66
C CYS A 63 1.36 -29.27 -8.53
N LYS A 64 1.96 -28.45 -9.37
CA LYS A 64 1.25 -27.63 -10.36
C LYS A 64 2.08 -27.40 -11.60
N SER A 65 1.48 -27.66 -12.76
CA SER A 65 2.09 -27.41 -14.06
C SER A 65 1.12 -26.67 -14.99
N PHE A 66 1.66 -25.88 -15.89
CA PHE A 66 0.93 -25.29 -16.99
C PHE A 66 1.60 -25.67 -18.31
N GLY A 67 1.01 -26.62 -19.02
CA GLY A 67 1.66 -27.24 -20.17
C GLY A 67 3.02 -27.85 -19.78
N ASN A 68 4.08 -27.40 -20.42
CA ASN A 68 5.45 -27.88 -20.12
C ASN A 68 6.13 -27.16 -18.95
N LEU A 69 5.50 -26.11 -18.41
CA LEU A 69 6.08 -25.34 -17.30
C LEU A 69 5.62 -25.92 -15.97
N LYS A 70 6.53 -26.59 -15.26
CA LYS A 70 6.32 -27.05 -13.89
C LYS A 70 6.57 -25.87 -12.93
N ILE A 71 5.56 -25.49 -12.16
CA ILE A 71 5.61 -24.38 -11.19
C ILE A 71 5.91 -24.91 -9.80
N LEU A 72 5.26 -26.00 -9.41
CA LEU A 72 5.48 -26.68 -8.14
C LEU A 72 5.74 -28.15 -8.41
N ASP A 73 6.69 -28.72 -7.71
CA ASP A 73 7.09 -30.11 -7.76
C ASP A 73 7.27 -30.60 -6.33
N ASP A 74 6.28 -31.33 -5.84
CA ASP A 74 6.32 -31.93 -4.51
C ASP A 74 6.57 -30.90 -3.39
N PHE A 75 5.86 -29.77 -3.44
CA PHE A 75 6.04 -28.67 -2.49
C PHE A 75 5.22 -28.92 -1.22
N SER A 76 5.91 -29.01 -0.08
CA SER A 76 5.29 -29.10 1.24
C SER A 76 5.80 -27.98 2.12
N TYR A 77 4.88 -27.25 2.77
CA TYR A 77 5.24 -26.12 3.62
C TYR A 77 4.13 -25.79 4.63
N ILE A 78 4.53 -25.50 5.86
CA ILE A 78 3.63 -25.03 6.92
C ILE A 78 3.93 -23.56 7.17
N PHE A 79 2.95 -22.70 6.89
CA PHE A 79 3.06 -21.25 7.10
C PHE A 79 2.80 -20.91 8.57
N ALA A 80 3.82 -20.39 9.21
CA ALA A 80 3.76 -20.02 10.62
C ALA A 80 3.07 -18.66 10.82
N ARG A 81 2.49 -18.47 11.98
CA ARG A 81 1.86 -17.20 12.37
C ARG A 81 2.92 -16.09 12.41
N TYR A 82 2.59 -14.94 11.82
CA TYR A 82 3.48 -13.77 11.69
C TYR A 82 4.71 -13.97 10.80
N GLU A 83 4.77 -15.06 10.08
CA GLU A 83 5.85 -15.30 9.14
C GLU A 83 5.84 -14.30 7.98
N LYS A 84 7.02 -13.92 7.54
CA LYS A 84 7.24 -13.09 6.35
C LYS A 84 8.04 -13.90 5.34
N LEU A 85 7.37 -14.38 4.31
CA LEU A 85 7.97 -15.19 3.25
C LEU A 85 8.24 -14.34 2.02
N GLY A 86 9.46 -14.44 1.48
CA GLY A 86 9.84 -13.82 0.22
C GLY A 86 9.91 -14.85 -0.90
N ILE A 87 9.21 -14.61 -2.01
CA ILE A 87 9.25 -15.44 -3.21
C ILE A 87 10.11 -14.75 -4.26
N VAL A 88 11.27 -15.36 -4.59
CA VAL A 88 12.25 -14.80 -5.51
C VAL A 88 12.38 -15.69 -6.74
N GLY A 89 12.60 -15.10 -7.91
CA GLY A 89 12.81 -15.83 -9.17
C GLY A 89 12.65 -14.92 -10.39
N ASN A 90 13.07 -15.41 -11.54
CA ASN A 90 12.98 -14.70 -12.81
C ASN A 90 11.53 -14.39 -13.22
N ASN A 91 11.34 -13.46 -14.16
CA ASN A 91 10.03 -13.22 -14.74
C ASN A 91 9.57 -14.48 -15.48
N GLY A 92 8.30 -14.83 -15.30
CA GLY A 92 7.74 -16.06 -15.88
C GLY A 92 7.98 -17.34 -15.06
N ALA A 93 8.74 -17.30 -13.95
CA ALA A 93 9.00 -18.48 -13.10
C ALA A 93 7.78 -19.02 -12.34
N GLY A 94 6.61 -18.39 -12.48
CA GLY A 94 5.38 -18.88 -11.84
C GLY A 94 5.06 -18.26 -10.49
N LYS A 95 5.78 -17.22 -10.03
CA LYS A 95 5.54 -16.57 -8.71
C LYS A 95 4.09 -16.16 -8.51
N SER A 96 3.50 -15.47 -9.48
CA SER A 96 2.10 -15.05 -9.41
C SER A 96 1.14 -16.24 -9.48
N SER A 97 1.47 -17.27 -10.23
CA SER A 97 0.67 -18.50 -10.32
C SER A 97 0.68 -19.27 -8.99
N PHE A 98 1.82 -19.27 -8.28
CA PHE A 98 1.90 -19.82 -6.94
C PHE A 98 0.97 -19.07 -5.96
N ILE A 99 1.00 -17.73 -5.97
CA ILE A 99 0.09 -16.93 -5.13
C ILE A 99 -1.37 -17.22 -5.47
N LYS A 100 -1.73 -17.29 -6.76
CA LYS A 100 -3.09 -17.60 -7.21
C LYS A 100 -3.54 -19.01 -6.81
N LEU A 101 -2.62 -19.94 -6.74
CA LEU A 101 -2.89 -21.29 -6.21
C LEU A 101 -3.19 -21.22 -4.71
N LEU A 102 -2.43 -20.43 -3.92
CA LEU A 102 -2.69 -20.22 -2.49
C LEU A 102 -4.04 -19.54 -2.25
N LEU A 103 -4.46 -18.65 -3.15
CA LEU A 103 -5.77 -17.97 -3.11
C LEU A 103 -6.93 -18.88 -3.58
N ASN A 104 -6.63 -20.14 -3.94
CA ASN A 104 -7.58 -21.09 -4.49
C ASN A 104 -8.22 -20.67 -5.83
N GLU A 105 -7.56 -19.74 -6.56
CA GLU A 105 -7.95 -19.39 -7.94
C GLU A 105 -7.55 -20.50 -8.92
N TYR A 106 -6.50 -21.27 -8.61
CA TYR A 106 -6.07 -22.45 -9.34
C TYR A 106 -6.13 -23.67 -8.44
N GLN A 107 -6.56 -24.79 -9.00
CA GLN A 107 -6.51 -26.08 -8.32
C GLN A 107 -5.13 -26.72 -8.52
N PRO A 108 -4.54 -27.39 -7.50
CA PRO A 108 -3.34 -28.19 -7.68
C PRO A 108 -3.60 -29.39 -8.60
N ASP A 109 -2.57 -29.86 -9.29
CA ASP A 109 -2.66 -31.07 -10.10
C ASP A 109 -2.50 -32.31 -9.22
N ASN A 110 -1.75 -32.20 -8.12
CA ASN A 110 -1.60 -33.22 -7.08
C ASN A 110 -1.31 -32.55 -5.74
N GLY A 111 -1.51 -33.29 -4.65
CA GLY A 111 -1.40 -32.78 -3.28
C GLY A 111 -2.62 -31.95 -2.87
N PHE A 112 -2.57 -31.39 -1.69
CA PHE A 112 -3.65 -30.54 -1.17
C PHE A 112 -3.08 -29.43 -0.30
N PHE A 113 -3.89 -28.41 -0.04
CA PHE A 113 -3.59 -27.42 0.96
C PHE A 113 -4.79 -27.23 1.89
N GLU A 114 -4.48 -26.99 3.14
CA GLU A 114 -5.46 -26.76 4.17
C GLU A 114 -5.31 -25.35 4.73
N ILE A 115 -6.41 -24.61 4.73
CA ILE A 115 -6.47 -23.22 5.18
C ILE A 115 -7.26 -23.20 6.47
N GLY A 116 -6.74 -22.55 7.51
CA GLY A 116 -7.47 -22.39 8.76
C GLY A 116 -8.77 -21.61 8.55
N GLU A 117 -9.85 -22.03 9.20
CA GLU A 117 -11.21 -21.45 9.02
C GLU A 117 -11.28 -19.93 9.27
N THR A 118 -10.42 -19.42 10.15
CA THR A 118 -10.36 -18.00 10.50
C THR A 118 -9.43 -17.18 9.60
N VAL A 119 -8.73 -17.82 8.65
CA VAL A 119 -7.79 -17.14 7.76
C VAL A 119 -8.54 -16.37 6.68
N ARG A 120 -8.19 -15.10 6.53
CA ARG A 120 -8.67 -14.25 5.45
C ARG A 120 -7.47 -13.78 4.63
N PHE A 121 -7.56 -13.88 3.33
CA PHE A 121 -6.51 -13.44 2.42
C PHE A 121 -6.80 -12.02 1.94
N GLY A 122 -5.83 -11.11 2.19
CA GLY A 122 -5.77 -9.83 1.51
C GLY A 122 -4.76 -9.91 0.37
N TYR A 123 -5.21 -9.82 -0.87
CA TYR A 123 -4.34 -9.91 -2.04
C TYR A 123 -4.11 -8.53 -2.66
N TYR A 124 -2.88 -8.05 -2.62
CA TYR A 124 -2.46 -6.83 -3.29
C TYR A 124 -1.74 -7.16 -4.59
N SER A 125 -2.45 -7.14 -5.71
CA SER A 125 -1.88 -7.49 -7.01
C SER A 125 -1.05 -6.35 -7.61
N GLN A 126 -0.11 -6.71 -8.50
CA GLN A 126 0.66 -5.73 -9.26
C GLN A 126 -0.20 -4.97 -10.28
N GLU A 127 -1.22 -5.61 -10.81
CA GLU A 127 -2.17 -5.02 -11.77
C GLU A 127 -3.10 -3.99 -11.11
N GLY A 128 -3.24 -4.08 -9.78
CA GLY A 128 -4.12 -3.21 -9.00
C GLY A 128 -5.59 -3.63 -9.08
N ILE A 129 -6.44 -2.83 -8.47
CA ILE A 129 -7.90 -2.95 -8.56
C ILE A 129 -8.42 -1.94 -9.60
N THR A 130 -9.37 -2.37 -10.41
CA THR A 130 -10.13 -1.48 -11.28
C THR A 130 -11.27 -0.87 -10.47
N PHE A 131 -11.10 0.36 -10.05
CA PHE A 131 -12.15 1.11 -9.37
C PHE A 131 -13.17 1.66 -10.37
N ASN A 132 -14.41 1.77 -9.93
CA ASN A 132 -15.38 2.58 -10.66
C ASN A 132 -15.03 4.06 -10.48
N GLU A 133 -14.45 4.65 -11.51
CA GLU A 133 -13.93 6.02 -11.49
C GLU A 133 -15.00 7.09 -11.29
N SER A 134 -16.27 6.79 -11.54
CA SER A 134 -17.39 7.69 -11.32
C SER A 134 -17.86 7.80 -9.87
N LYS A 135 -17.35 6.91 -8.98
CA LYS A 135 -17.69 6.91 -7.56
C LYS A 135 -16.76 7.83 -6.76
N LYS A 136 -17.25 8.29 -5.61
CA LYS A 136 -16.42 8.97 -4.63
C LYS A 136 -15.57 7.96 -3.86
N VAL A 137 -14.43 8.42 -3.35
CA VAL A 137 -13.54 7.61 -2.52
C VAL A 137 -14.27 7.00 -1.33
N ILE A 138 -15.06 7.79 -0.60
CA ILE A 138 -15.81 7.31 0.56
C ILE A 138 -16.85 6.26 0.21
N ASP A 139 -17.52 6.40 -0.93
CA ASP A 139 -18.57 5.48 -1.33
C ASP A 139 -18.00 4.11 -1.73
N SER A 140 -16.83 4.08 -2.38
CA SER A 140 -16.15 2.82 -2.73
C SER A 140 -15.74 1.99 -1.50
N VAL A 141 -15.42 2.66 -0.39
CA VAL A 141 -15.07 2.01 0.87
C VAL A 141 -16.33 1.54 1.61
N ARG A 142 -17.38 2.36 1.63
CA ARG A 142 -18.67 2.01 2.25
C ARG A 142 -19.35 0.80 1.62
N GLU A 143 -19.16 0.59 0.33
CA GLU A 143 -19.69 -0.60 -0.37
C GLU A 143 -19.05 -1.90 0.13
N ILE A 144 -17.82 -1.85 0.61
CA ILE A 144 -17.13 -3.01 1.16
C ILE A 144 -17.54 -3.20 2.63
N ALA A 145 -17.48 -2.13 3.43
CA ALA A 145 -17.93 -2.15 4.81
C ALA A 145 -18.28 -0.72 5.30
N GLU A 146 -19.39 -0.57 6.03
CA GLU A 146 -19.71 0.66 6.74
C GLU A 146 -18.87 0.84 7.99
N HIS A 147 -18.57 -0.26 8.68
CA HIS A 147 -17.73 -0.33 9.86
C HIS A 147 -16.66 -1.39 9.68
N ILE A 148 -15.42 -1.01 9.99
CA ILE A 148 -14.25 -1.85 9.85
C ILE A 148 -13.74 -2.21 11.22
N HIS A 149 -13.74 -3.50 11.53
CA HIS A 149 -13.32 -4.04 12.82
C HIS A 149 -11.88 -4.54 12.73
N PHE A 150 -10.96 -3.93 13.47
CA PHE A 150 -9.56 -4.39 13.55
C PHE A 150 -9.33 -5.34 14.71
N ASP A 151 -10.15 -5.22 15.78
CA ASP A 151 -10.18 -6.13 16.90
C ASP A 151 -11.58 -6.08 17.54
N GLU A 152 -11.83 -6.89 18.58
CA GLU A 152 -13.12 -6.95 19.27
C GLU A 152 -13.56 -5.61 19.90
N LYS A 153 -12.64 -4.67 20.09
CA LYS A 153 -12.88 -3.41 20.81
C LYS A 153 -12.78 -2.17 19.91
N THR A 154 -12.16 -2.30 18.73
CA THR A 154 -11.85 -1.15 17.88
C THR A 154 -12.58 -1.25 16.55
N SER A 155 -13.56 -0.37 16.37
CA SER A 155 -14.32 -0.22 15.13
C SER A 155 -14.10 1.18 14.56
N TYR A 156 -13.83 1.26 13.30
CA TYR A 156 -13.69 2.52 12.56
C TYR A 156 -14.83 2.68 11.55
N SER A 157 -15.40 3.87 11.47
CA SER A 157 -16.24 4.20 10.32
C SER A 157 -15.38 4.28 9.05
N ALA A 158 -15.98 4.13 7.88
CA ALA A 158 -15.28 4.25 6.60
C ALA A 158 -14.47 5.56 6.49
N SER A 159 -15.00 6.66 7.02
CA SER A 159 -14.30 7.96 7.02
C SER A 159 -13.09 8.00 7.94
N GLN A 160 -13.21 7.45 9.16
CA GLN A 160 -12.09 7.35 10.09
C GLN A 160 -10.99 6.44 9.54
N PHE A 161 -11.38 5.33 8.93
CA PHE A 161 -10.44 4.41 8.30
C PHE A 161 -9.68 5.06 7.14
N LEU A 162 -10.37 5.78 6.26
CA LEU A 162 -9.73 6.52 5.18
C LEU A 162 -8.76 7.61 5.68
N ASN A 163 -9.03 8.21 6.84
CA ASN A 163 -8.10 9.16 7.45
C ASN A 163 -6.76 8.48 7.84
N LEU A 164 -6.78 7.20 8.26
CA LEU A 164 -5.55 6.46 8.53
C LEU A 164 -4.69 6.29 7.27
N PHE A 165 -5.34 6.24 6.09
CA PHE A 165 -4.68 6.18 4.78
C PHE A 165 -4.45 7.56 4.17
N LEU A 166 -4.50 8.63 4.98
CA LEU A 166 -4.19 10.00 4.57
C LEU A 166 -5.16 10.57 3.52
N PHE A 167 -6.41 10.15 3.55
CA PHE A 167 -7.49 10.80 2.81
C PHE A 167 -8.20 11.79 3.72
N SER A 168 -7.97 13.08 3.52
CA SER A 168 -8.69 14.12 4.23
C SER A 168 -10.19 14.06 3.93
N ALA A 169 -11.03 14.67 4.78
CA ALA A 169 -12.47 14.74 4.53
C ALA A 169 -12.82 15.30 3.14
N LYS A 170 -12.00 16.24 2.62
CA LYS A 170 -12.13 16.78 1.27
C LYS A 170 -11.77 15.74 0.20
N ASP A 171 -10.71 14.97 0.41
CA ASP A 171 -10.26 13.96 -0.55
C ASP A 171 -11.24 12.79 -0.62
N GLN A 172 -11.86 12.43 0.51
CA GLN A 172 -12.89 11.40 0.56
C GLN A 172 -14.12 11.70 -0.31
N GLN A 173 -14.43 12.99 -0.53
CA GLN A 173 -15.54 13.42 -1.40
C GLN A 173 -15.16 13.55 -2.87
N LYS A 174 -13.88 13.40 -3.23
CA LYS A 174 -13.43 13.42 -4.62
C LYS A 174 -13.88 12.17 -5.37
N LEU A 175 -14.12 12.32 -6.67
CA LEU A 175 -14.27 11.17 -7.56
C LEU A 175 -12.94 10.44 -7.70
N ILE A 176 -12.97 9.12 -7.78
CA ILE A 176 -11.78 8.27 -7.94
C ILE A 176 -11.01 8.62 -9.22
N ALA A 177 -11.71 9.04 -10.27
CA ALA A 177 -11.09 9.54 -11.51
C ALA A 177 -10.11 10.69 -11.27
N LYS A 178 -10.34 11.52 -10.24
CA LYS A 178 -9.51 12.71 -9.93
C LYS A 178 -8.34 12.41 -8.99
N LEU A 179 -8.18 11.16 -8.57
CA LEU A 179 -7.06 10.75 -7.74
C LEU A 179 -5.80 10.58 -8.58
N SER A 180 -4.67 10.97 -8.01
CA SER A 180 -3.34 10.62 -8.52
C SER A 180 -3.10 9.11 -8.45
N GLY A 181 -2.14 8.61 -9.23
CA GLY A 181 -1.78 7.18 -9.21
C GLY A 181 -1.35 6.70 -7.81
N GLY A 182 -0.66 7.54 -7.04
CA GLY A 182 -0.28 7.24 -5.66
C GLY A 182 -1.47 7.17 -4.71
N GLU A 183 -2.46 8.06 -4.87
CA GLU A 183 -3.71 8.03 -4.10
C GLU A 183 -4.55 6.81 -4.46
N LYS A 184 -4.67 6.44 -5.74
CA LYS A 184 -5.34 5.21 -6.18
C LYS A 184 -4.70 3.96 -5.55
N ARG A 185 -3.35 3.90 -5.48
CA ARG A 185 -2.64 2.79 -4.82
C ARG A 185 -2.89 2.74 -3.32
N ARG A 186 -2.92 3.89 -2.64
CA ARG A 186 -3.28 3.94 -1.20
C ARG A 186 -4.72 3.51 -0.97
N LEU A 187 -5.65 3.93 -1.83
CA LEU A 187 -7.03 3.49 -1.75
C LEU A 187 -7.12 1.97 -1.94
N TYR A 188 -6.41 1.41 -2.92
CA TYR A 188 -6.34 -0.02 -3.13
C TYR A 188 -5.80 -0.76 -1.90
N LEU A 189 -4.71 -0.27 -1.31
CA LEU A 189 -4.18 -0.85 -0.08
C LEU A 189 -5.21 -0.79 1.06
N ALA A 190 -5.92 0.31 1.18
CA ALA A 190 -6.99 0.44 2.16
C ALA A 190 -8.08 -0.63 1.96
N THR A 191 -8.55 -0.84 0.73
CA THR A 191 -9.58 -1.85 0.43
C THR A 191 -9.12 -3.29 0.65
N VAL A 192 -7.84 -3.57 0.48
CA VAL A 192 -7.27 -4.92 0.75
C VAL A 192 -7.15 -5.21 2.25
N LEU A 193 -7.01 -4.17 3.08
CA LEU A 193 -6.85 -4.31 4.54
C LEU A 193 -8.18 -4.25 5.31
N MET A 194 -9.30 -4.16 4.63
CA MET A 194 -10.67 -4.22 5.20
C MET A 194 -11.14 -5.65 5.32
#